data_b6c58e4911a55fd95d528d6c73edd876
#
_entry.id   b6c58e4911a55fd95d528d6c73edd876
#
_cell.length_a   1.000
_cell.length_b   1.000
_cell.length_c   1.000
_cell.angle_alpha   90.00
_cell.angle_beta   90.00
_cell.angle_gamma   90.00
#
_symmetry.space_group_name_H-M   'P 1'
#
loop_
_entity.id
_entity.type
_entity.pdbx_description
1 polymer ?
#
loop_
_entity_poly.entity_id
_entity_poly.type
_entity_poly.pdbx_seq_one_letter_code
_entity_poly.pdbx_strand_id
1 'polypeptide(L)'
;EADCRRGSLSRKAKEAVYAFALEAKYTKDEILSIYINRAYLGGGAFGAEAASQRYFGKASGQVNPAEAAMLAGLLTAPTSLAPTNNLERSQNRAAVVIRLMRDQGYLTEAQASDALANPARLSEAAEARAGGFFADWVMSSGPEFFTRNTTEDVVIRSTLDPRIQKAAEDAMQFIFENKVRDGSKAQAAIVVMSADGAVRAMVGGRDTRVVGAFNRATQARRQTGSAFKPFVYAAALDLGYSPNDIVDDSPYCVNIPGSGEWCPNNYDRNFSGRVTLTEALTRSLNVPAVKVAQSVGLELVRNVASQFGIQSDMAAGPALALGASEATLIETTGAFAGILNGGSAVTPYGLIELRMRDETDPLMTATGGMGERVIRQEAAEQLTWMLHQVTTRGTGTRANLKDREVAGKTGTTQAARDAWFIGYSADYVAGVWMGYDDNTPLTGVTGSGLPSEIWHEVMVRVHEGLPARPLPMLAPVAPAPAPQPYNGQAQGQPRSNAQPETQNAIEQLFRDLFGSGRN
;
A
#
# COMPACT_ATOMS: atom_id res chain seq x y z
N GLU A 1 11.08 -32.47 10.16
CA GLU A 1 10.88 -32.40 8.70
C GLU A 1 12.23 -32.43 8.02
N ALA A 2 12.44 -33.41 7.09
CA ALA A 2 13.70 -33.51 6.37
C ALA A 2 13.74 -32.42 5.28
N ASP A 3 14.71 -31.50 5.39
CA ASP A 3 14.96 -30.49 4.37
C ASP A 3 15.38 -31.17 3.05
N CYS A 4 14.39 -31.33 2.17
CA CYS A 4 14.56 -31.98 0.85
C CYS A 4 15.50 -31.20 -0.10
N ARG A 5 15.97 -30.01 0.27
CA ARG A 5 16.83 -29.15 -0.55
C ARG A 5 18.33 -29.32 -0.24
N ARG A 6 18.69 -29.96 0.88
CA ARG A 6 20.12 -30.20 1.21
C ARG A 6 20.72 -31.28 0.32
N GLY A 7 21.79 -30.95 -0.38
CA GLY A 7 22.58 -31.90 -1.15
C GLY A 7 23.39 -32.83 -0.24
N SER A 8 22.86 -34.01 0.10
CA SER A 8 23.60 -35.01 0.88
C SER A 8 23.39 -36.42 0.33
N LEU A 9 24.40 -37.27 0.47
CA LEU A 9 24.31 -38.70 0.08
C LEU A 9 23.23 -39.45 0.85
N SER A 10 23.02 -39.13 2.13
CA SER A 10 21.97 -39.74 2.93
C SER A 10 20.57 -39.42 2.43
N ARG A 11 20.35 -38.19 1.93
CA ARG A 11 19.10 -37.81 1.28
C ARG A 11 18.87 -38.60 0.00
N LYS A 12 19.90 -38.74 -0.84
CA LYS A 12 19.83 -39.56 -2.08
C LYS A 12 19.52 -41.03 -1.80
N ALA A 13 20.10 -41.59 -0.74
CA ALA A 13 19.77 -42.96 -0.33
C ALA A 13 18.30 -43.09 0.11
N LYS A 14 17.78 -42.10 0.87
CA LYS A 14 16.36 -42.09 1.24
C LYS A 14 15.45 -41.95 0.03
N GLU A 15 15.78 -41.06 -0.90
CA GLU A 15 15.02 -40.93 -2.18
C GLU A 15 14.95 -42.25 -2.95
N ALA A 16 16.04 -43.00 -3.03
CA ALA A 16 16.05 -44.29 -3.68
C ALA A 16 15.13 -45.31 -2.96
N VAL A 17 15.18 -45.34 -1.62
CA VAL A 17 14.30 -46.22 -0.83
C VAL A 17 12.82 -45.86 -1.07
N TYR A 18 12.48 -44.56 -1.06
CA TYR A 18 11.12 -44.12 -1.37
C TYR A 18 10.69 -44.45 -2.79
N ALA A 19 11.57 -44.33 -3.77
CA ALA A 19 11.27 -44.72 -5.15
C ALA A 19 10.93 -46.20 -5.27
N PHE A 20 11.73 -47.08 -4.64
CA PHE A 20 11.44 -48.51 -4.59
C PHE A 20 10.13 -48.84 -3.86
N ALA A 21 9.85 -48.13 -2.77
CA ALA A 21 8.58 -48.33 -2.05
C ALA A 21 7.37 -47.91 -2.89
N LEU A 22 7.47 -46.80 -3.64
CA LEU A 22 6.43 -46.37 -4.58
C LEU A 22 6.21 -47.40 -5.69
N GLU A 23 7.29 -47.88 -6.33
CA GLU A 23 7.19 -48.88 -7.37
C GLU A 23 6.66 -50.26 -6.89
N ALA A 24 6.92 -50.59 -5.61
CA ALA A 24 6.36 -51.81 -5.03
C ALA A 24 4.86 -51.69 -4.72
N LYS A 25 4.35 -50.46 -4.49
CA LYS A 25 2.98 -50.23 -4.07
C LYS A 25 2.05 -49.78 -5.19
N TYR A 26 2.57 -49.04 -6.17
CA TYR A 26 1.79 -48.38 -7.21
C TYR A 26 2.26 -48.79 -8.61
N THR A 27 1.35 -48.82 -9.56
CA THR A 27 1.66 -48.97 -11.00
C THR A 27 2.36 -47.71 -11.52
N LYS A 28 3.02 -47.83 -12.67
CA LYS A 28 3.66 -46.69 -13.35
C LYS A 28 2.67 -45.55 -13.65
N ASP A 29 1.44 -45.89 -14.05
CA ASP A 29 0.39 -44.92 -14.37
C ASP A 29 -0.09 -44.17 -13.10
N GLU A 30 -0.21 -44.88 -11.98
CA GLU A 30 -0.54 -44.26 -10.69
C GLU A 30 0.59 -43.34 -10.21
N ILE A 31 1.86 -43.77 -10.33
CA ILE A 31 3.01 -42.95 -9.99
C ILE A 31 3.06 -41.67 -10.87
N LEU A 32 2.84 -41.84 -12.19
CA LEU A 32 2.78 -40.73 -13.12
C LEU A 32 1.64 -39.77 -12.77
N SER A 33 0.46 -40.30 -12.47
CA SER A 33 -0.68 -39.52 -12.04
C SER A 33 -0.38 -38.69 -10.76
N ILE A 34 0.21 -39.34 -9.74
CA ILE A 34 0.64 -38.63 -8.51
C ILE A 34 1.65 -37.54 -8.83
N TYR A 35 2.63 -37.79 -9.71
CA TYR A 35 3.65 -36.83 -10.10
C TYR A 35 3.04 -35.63 -10.84
N ILE A 36 2.24 -35.90 -11.88
CA ILE A 36 1.62 -34.85 -12.71
C ILE A 36 0.68 -33.94 -11.87
N ASN A 37 -0.02 -34.51 -10.87
CA ASN A 37 -0.92 -33.76 -10.03
C ASN A 37 -0.21 -32.93 -8.95
N ARG A 38 1.09 -33.13 -8.70
CA ARG A 38 1.85 -32.44 -7.65
C ARG A 38 2.99 -31.57 -8.17
N ALA A 39 3.43 -31.77 -9.41
CA ALA A 39 4.55 -31.06 -9.98
C ALA A 39 4.24 -29.56 -10.07
N TYR A 40 5.16 -28.73 -9.60
CA TYR A 40 5.08 -27.29 -9.81
C TYR A 40 5.37 -26.97 -11.28
N LEU A 41 4.43 -26.30 -11.93
CA LEU A 41 4.46 -25.96 -13.36
C LEU A 41 4.57 -24.46 -13.63
N GLY A 42 5.06 -23.71 -12.65
CA GLY A 42 5.23 -22.26 -12.78
C GLY A 42 3.93 -21.48 -12.55
N GLY A 43 4.04 -20.16 -12.44
CA GLY A 43 2.88 -19.29 -12.35
C GLY A 43 1.97 -19.55 -11.12
N GLY A 44 2.48 -20.19 -10.07
CA GLY A 44 1.67 -20.60 -8.91
C GLY A 44 0.86 -21.88 -9.14
N ALA A 45 0.97 -22.55 -10.30
CA ALA A 45 0.21 -23.75 -10.61
C ALA A 45 0.93 -25.02 -10.16
N PHE A 46 0.27 -25.81 -9.32
CA PHE A 46 0.70 -27.16 -8.91
C PHE A 46 -0.23 -28.19 -9.57
N GLY A 47 0.36 -29.09 -10.34
CA GLY A 47 -0.35 -30.09 -11.14
C GLY A 47 -0.77 -29.61 -12.52
N ALA A 48 -0.92 -30.59 -13.43
CA ALA A 48 -1.24 -30.33 -14.84
C ALA A 48 -2.63 -29.70 -15.02
N GLU A 49 -3.62 -30.07 -14.21
CA GLU A 49 -4.96 -29.49 -14.29
C GLU A 49 -4.92 -28.00 -13.93
N ALA A 50 -4.31 -27.63 -12.81
CA ALA A 50 -4.19 -26.25 -12.40
C ALA A 50 -3.40 -25.41 -13.41
N ALA A 51 -2.32 -25.98 -13.99
CA ALA A 51 -1.52 -25.32 -15.02
C ALA A 51 -2.29 -25.14 -16.34
N SER A 52 -3.06 -26.16 -16.77
CA SER A 52 -3.90 -26.08 -17.95
C SER A 52 -4.98 -25.02 -17.83
N GLN A 53 -5.70 -25.00 -16.70
CA GLN A 53 -6.70 -23.97 -16.41
C GLN A 53 -6.05 -22.59 -16.40
N ARG A 54 -4.92 -22.43 -15.72
CA ARG A 54 -4.21 -21.16 -15.60
C ARG A 54 -3.72 -20.62 -16.94
N TYR A 55 -3.13 -21.47 -17.78
CA TYR A 55 -2.49 -21.01 -19.01
C TYR A 55 -3.43 -21.02 -20.21
N PHE A 56 -4.31 -22.02 -20.28
CA PHE A 56 -5.14 -22.25 -21.47
C PHE A 56 -6.64 -22.10 -21.21
N GLY A 57 -7.06 -21.97 -19.94
CA GLY A 57 -8.49 -21.84 -19.58
C GLY A 57 -9.32 -23.08 -19.87
N LYS A 58 -8.71 -24.27 -19.91
CA LYS A 58 -9.36 -25.55 -20.21
C LYS A 58 -8.84 -26.69 -19.34
N ALA A 59 -9.59 -27.76 -19.23
CA ALA A 59 -9.19 -28.97 -18.51
C ALA A 59 -7.94 -29.59 -19.13
N SER A 60 -7.08 -30.23 -18.32
CA SER A 60 -5.84 -30.88 -18.79
C SER A 60 -6.07 -31.98 -19.80
N GLY A 61 -7.21 -32.69 -19.74
CA GLY A 61 -7.60 -33.69 -20.73
C GLY A 61 -7.99 -33.12 -22.11
N GLN A 62 -8.10 -31.77 -22.24
CA GLN A 62 -8.48 -31.10 -23.48
C GLN A 62 -7.30 -30.37 -24.16
N VAL A 63 -6.10 -30.47 -23.58
CA VAL A 63 -4.92 -29.80 -24.16
C VAL A 63 -4.51 -30.48 -25.46
N ASN A 64 -4.10 -29.67 -26.43
CA ASN A 64 -3.54 -30.18 -27.67
C ASN A 64 -2.05 -30.57 -27.52
N PRO A 65 -1.41 -31.20 -28.51
CA PRO A 65 0.00 -31.58 -28.41
C PRO A 65 0.97 -30.45 -28.14
N ALA A 66 0.74 -29.24 -28.66
CA ALA A 66 1.59 -28.08 -28.42
C ALA A 66 1.48 -27.60 -26.98
N GLU A 67 0.26 -27.58 -26.43
CA GLU A 67 -0.02 -27.21 -25.03
C GLU A 67 0.53 -28.24 -24.05
N ALA A 68 0.34 -29.54 -24.33
CA ALA A 68 0.90 -30.61 -23.52
C ALA A 68 2.44 -30.58 -23.50
N ALA A 69 3.07 -30.33 -24.64
CA ALA A 69 4.52 -30.16 -24.72
C ALA A 69 5.01 -28.93 -23.98
N MET A 70 4.24 -27.84 -23.95
CA MET A 70 4.55 -26.67 -23.16
C MET A 70 4.52 -27.00 -21.66
N LEU A 71 3.46 -27.63 -21.15
CA LEU A 71 3.37 -28.04 -19.74
C LEU A 71 4.52 -28.99 -19.35
N ALA A 72 4.84 -29.98 -20.17
CA ALA A 72 5.97 -30.87 -19.93
C ALA A 72 7.32 -30.12 -19.93
N GLY A 73 7.47 -29.13 -20.79
CA GLY A 73 8.66 -28.29 -20.88
C GLY A 73 8.94 -27.50 -19.62
N LEU A 74 7.88 -27.13 -18.87
CA LEU A 74 7.98 -26.36 -17.62
C LEU A 74 8.68 -27.13 -16.50
N LEU A 75 8.61 -28.46 -16.48
CA LEU A 75 9.21 -29.29 -15.43
C LEU A 75 10.72 -29.06 -15.25
N THR A 76 11.41 -28.60 -16.29
CA THR A 76 12.86 -28.34 -16.26
C THR A 76 13.19 -27.09 -15.44
N ALA A 77 12.41 -26.01 -15.57
CA ALA A 77 12.63 -24.73 -14.91
C ALA A 77 11.30 -23.96 -14.82
N PRO A 78 10.38 -24.36 -13.94
CA PRO A 78 8.98 -23.93 -13.96
C PRO A 78 8.81 -22.41 -13.87
N THR A 79 9.58 -21.73 -13.03
CA THR A 79 9.49 -20.28 -12.86
C THR A 79 9.99 -19.51 -14.08
N SER A 80 11.15 -19.88 -14.62
CA SER A 80 11.78 -19.15 -15.71
C SER A 80 11.20 -19.46 -17.09
N LEU A 81 10.53 -20.63 -17.22
CA LEU A 81 9.87 -21.07 -18.44
C LEU A 81 8.35 -20.85 -18.42
N ALA A 82 7.77 -20.37 -17.31
CA ALA A 82 6.34 -20.10 -17.27
C ALA A 82 5.92 -19.23 -18.47
N PRO A 83 4.91 -19.63 -19.27
CA PRO A 83 4.53 -18.90 -20.48
C PRO A 83 3.97 -17.52 -20.17
N THR A 84 3.49 -17.33 -18.95
CA THR A 84 3.11 -16.06 -18.41
C THR A 84 4.30 -15.11 -18.15
N ASN A 85 5.51 -15.59 -18.01
CA ASN A 85 6.72 -14.77 -17.83
C ASN A 85 7.40 -14.45 -19.17
N ASN A 86 7.49 -15.48 -20.04
CA ASN A 86 8.07 -15.31 -21.37
C ASN A 86 7.49 -16.40 -22.29
N LEU A 87 6.46 -16.03 -23.06
CA LEU A 87 5.75 -16.95 -23.94
C LEU A 87 6.68 -17.55 -25.01
N GLU A 88 7.52 -16.73 -25.65
CA GLU A 88 8.45 -17.17 -26.69
C GLU A 88 9.44 -18.21 -26.15
N ARG A 89 10.03 -17.98 -24.97
CA ARG A 89 10.94 -18.91 -24.33
C ARG A 89 10.26 -20.23 -23.98
N SER A 90 9.00 -20.18 -23.52
CA SER A 90 8.18 -21.34 -23.24
C SER A 90 7.86 -22.13 -24.52
N GLN A 91 7.47 -21.45 -25.59
CA GLN A 91 7.22 -22.05 -26.92
C GLN A 91 8.50 -22.70 -27.50
N ASN A 92 9.65 -22.04 -27.39
CA ASN A 92 10.92 -22.61 -27.82
C ASN A 92 11.28 -23.88 -27.03
N ARG A 93 10.98 -23.96 -25.75
CA ARG A 93 11.15 -25.17 -24.95
C ARG A 93 10.15 -26.25 -25.35
N ALA A 94 8.89 -25.90 -25.57
CA ALA A 94 7.85 -26.82 -26.05
C ALA A 94 8.22 -27.43 -27.41
N ALA A 95 8.80 -26.63 -28.31
CA ALA A 95 9.26 -27.14 -29.61
C ALA A 95 10.34 -28.24 -29.49
N VAL A 96 11.20 -28.19 -28.48
CA VAL A 96 12.15 -29.27 -28.16
C VAL A 96 11.40 -30.52 -27.72
N VAL A 97 10.39 -30.37 -26.85
CA VAL A 97 9.59 -31.53 -26.37
C VAL A 97 8.81 -32.17 -27.52
N ILE A 98 8.20 -31.35 -28.41
CA ILE A 98 7.46 -31.87 -29.59
C ILE A 98 8.36 -32.73 -30.48
N ARG A 99 9.60 -32.26 -30.76
CA ARG A 99 10.55 -33.05 -31.55
C ARG A 99 10.91 -34.37 -30.86
N LEU A 100 11.15 -34.35 -29.55
CA LEU A 100 11.42 -35.58 -28.78
C LEU A 100 10.22 -36.54 -28.80
N MET A 101 8.99 -36.03 -28.69
CA MET A 101 7.77 -36.86 -28.79
C MET A 101 7.64 -37.50 -30.16
N ARG A 102 7.96 -36.78 -31.24
CA ARG A 102 8.01 -37.35 -32.61
C ARG A 102 9.09 -38.41 -32.72
N ASP A 103 10.32 -38.12 -32.32
CA ASP A 103 11.47 -39.02 -32.45
C ASP A 103 11.28 -40.32 -31.65
N GLN A 104 10.48 -40.28 -30.59
CA GLN A 104 10.10 -41.44 -29.76
C GLN A 104 8.80 -42.13 -30.22
N GLY A 105 8.16 -41.61 -31.26
CA GLY A 105 6.94 -42.22 -31.82
C GLY A 105 5.64 -41.90 -31.08
N TYR A 106 5.65 -40.97 -30.15
CA TYR A 106 4.42 -40.47 -29.46
C TYR A 106 3.59 -39.52 -30.33
N LEU A 107 4.21 -38.87 -31.30
CA LEU A 107 3.54 -38.04 -32.31
C LEU A 107 3.94 -38.53 -33.70
N THR A 108 2.97 -38.54 -34.62
CA THR A 108 3.27 -38.69 -36.06
C THR A 108 3.97 -37.44 -36.57
N GLU A 109 4.67 -37.55 -37.73
CA GLU A 109 5.31 -36.39 -38.39
C GLU A 109 4.32 -35.26 -38.66
N ALA A 110 3.09 -35.58 -39.09
CA ALA A 110 2.04 -34.61 -39.36
C ALA A 110 1.59 -33.86 -38.08
N GLN A 111 1.40 -34.61 -36.98
CA GLN A 111 1.04 -34.00 -35.67
C GLN A 111 2.15 -33.12 -35.12
N ALA A 112 3.40 -33.55 -35.23
CA ALA A 112 4.54 -32.76 -34.79
C ALA A 112 4.70 -31.48 -35.63
N SER A 113 4.55 -31.57 -36.94
CA SER A 113 4.60 -30.43 -37.86
C SER A 113 3.51 -29.41 -37.55
N ASP A 114 2.27 -29.89 -37.35
CA ASP A 114 1.15 -29.03 -36.96
C ASP A 114 1.41 -28.32 -35.61
N ALA A 115 1.85 -29.05 -34.59
CA ALA A 115 2.14 -28.51 -33.28
C ALA A 115 3.29 -27.48 -33.28
N LEU A 116 4.28 -27.64 -34.17
CA LEU A 116 5.36 -26.66 -34.36
C LEU A 116 4.91 -25.43 -35.14
N ALA A 117 4.00 -25.59 -36.10
CA ALA A 117 3.44 -24.50 -36.89
C ALA A 117 2.42 -23.66 -36.08
N ASN A 118 1.73 -24.30 -35.13
CA ASN A 118 0.71 -23.73 -34.29
C ASN A 118 1.11 -23.83 -32.79
N PRO A 119 2.13 -23.08 -32.33
CA PRO A 119 2.59 -23.18 -30.95
C PRO A 119 1.50 -22.74 -29.97
N ALA A 120 1.52 -23.34 -28.78
CA ALA A 120 0.56 -23.02 -27.72
C ALA A 120 0.53 -21.53 -27.39
N ARG A 121 -0.67 -20.99 -27.21
CA ARG A 121 -0.92 -19.60 -26.81
C ARG A 121 -1.63 -19.57 -25.47
N LEU A 122 -1.47 -18.48 -24.75
CA LEU A 122 -2.24 -18.24 -23.52
C LEU A 122 -3.71 -17.97 -23.88
N SER A 123 -4.62 -18.31 -22.97
CA SER A 123 -6.00 -17.84 -23.05
C SER A 123 -6.07 -16.33 -22.80
N GLU A 124 -7.13 -15.68 -23.29
CA GLU A 124 -7.36 -14.25 -23.01
C GLU A 124 -7.34 -13.95 -21.51
N ALA A 125 -7.92 -14.81 -20.67
CA ALA A 125 -7.87 -14.68 -19.22
C ALA A 125 -6.45 -14.81 -18.65
N ALA A 126 -5.62 -15.64 -19.22
CA ALA A 126 -4.22 -15.79 -18.84
C ALA A 126 -3.35 -14.62 -19.35
N GLU A 127 -3.70 -14.05 -20.49
CA GLU A 127 -3.07 -12.85 -21.04
C GLU A 127 -3.52 -11.58 -20.29
N ALA A 128 -4.78 -11.48 -19.90
CA ALA A 128 -5.36 -10.33 -19.21
C ALA A 128 -4.84 -10.12 -17.78
N ARG A 129 -4.19 -11.08 -17.18
CA ARG A 129 -3.42 -11.03 -15.92
C ARG A 129 -3.82 -9.95 -14.90
N ALA A 130 -5.08 -9.85 -14.59
CA ALA A 130 -5.48 -9.00 -13.48
C ALA A 130 -4.88 -9.55 -12.17
N GLY A 131 -4.03 -8.75 -11.50
CA GLY A 131 -3.70 -8.96 -10.11
C GLY A 131 -2.56 -9.91 -9.76
N GLY A 132 -1.53 -10.11 -10.60
CA GLY A 132 -0.38 -10.98 -10.28
C GLY A 132 0.25 -10.69 -8.92
N PHE A 133 0.62 -9.44 -8.65
CA PHE A 133 1.16 -9.00 -7.36
C PHE A 133 0.14 -9.14 -6.21
N PHE A 134 -1.14 -8.89 -6.50
CA PHE A 134 -2.21 -9.05 -5.53
C PHE A 134 -2.40 -10.52 -5.16
N ALA A 135 -2.45 -11.41 -6.14
CA ALA A 135 -2.60 -12.84 -5.90
C ALA A 135 -1.42 -13.41 -5.08
N ASP A 136 -0.18 -13.06 -5.45
CA ASP A 136 1.01 -13.46 -4.70
C ASP A 136 0.99 -12.94 -3.25
N TRP A 137 0.52 -11.72 -3.04
CA TRP A 137 0.35 -11.16 -1.71
C TRP A 137 -0.71 -11.90 -0.88
N VAL A 138 -1.90 -12.15 -1.44
CA VAL A 138 -2.97 -12.89 -0.76
C VAL A 138 -2.50 -14.31 -0.39
N MET A 139 -1.83 -15.00 -1.31
CA MET A 139 -1.28 -16.33 -1.06
C MET A 139 -0.19 -16.32 0.00
N SER A 140 0.61 -15.26 0.10
CA SER A 140 1.64 -15.13 1.14
C SER A 140 1.10 -14.70 2.51
N SER A 141 -0.06 -14.04 2.53
CA SER A 141 -0.73 -13.55 3.75
C SER A 141 -1.72 -14.53 4.35
N GLY A 142 -2.15 -15.52 3.56
CA GLY A 142 -3.06 -16.57 4.00
C GLY A 142 -2.38 -17.62 4.89
N PRO A 143 -3.16 -18.42 5.64
CA PRO A 143 -2.64 -19.51 6.46
C PRO A 143 -1.84 -20.50 5.59
N GLU A 144 -0.60 -20.80 5.98
CA GLU A 144 0.30 -21.69 5.20
C GLU A 144 -0.31 -23.06 4.91
N PHE A 145 -1.10 -23.58 5.83
CA PHE A 145 -1.78 -24.86 5.67
C PHE A 145 -2.66 -24.89 4.42
N PHE A 146 -3.40 -23.83 4.14
CA PHE A 146 -4.31 -23.78 2.99
C PHE A 146 -3.67 -23.23 1.72
N THR A 147 -2.62 -22.42 1.85
CA THR A 147 -2.00 -21.76 0.71
C THR A 147 -0.81 -22.51 0.13
N ARG A 148 -0.14 -23.36 0.94
CA ARG A 148 1.11 -24.05 0.55
C ARG A 148 1.11 -25.57 0.78
N ASN A 149 0.36 -26.06 1.75
CA ASN A 149 0.45 -27.44 2.21
C ASN A 149 -0.79 -28.30 1.95
N THR A 150 -1.86 -27.73 1.39
CA THR A 150 -3.03 -28.53 1.02
C THR A 150 -2.81 -29.31 -0.27
N THR A 151 -3.38 -30.51 -0.34
CA THR A 151 -3.45 -31.32 -1.56
C THR A 151 -4.80 -31.20 -2.25
N GLU A 152 -5.72 -30.45 -1.67
CA GLU A 152 -7.07 -30.25 -2.17
C GLU A 152 -7.21 -28.87 -2.82
N ASP A 153 -8.10 -28.75 -3.78
CA ASP A 153 -8.40 -27.50 -4.45
C ASP A 153 -9.15 -26.55 -3.48
N VAL A 154 -8.63 -25.36 -3.33
CA VAL A 154 -9.27 -24.30 -2.55
C VAL A 154 -9.82 -23.19 -3.44
N VAL A 155 -10.95 -22.63 -3.06
CA VAL A 155 -11.53 -21.45 -3.70
C VAL A 155 -11.30 -20.26 -2.78
N ILE A 156 -10.60 -19.26 -3.30
CA ILE A 156 -10.31 -18.00 -2.61
C ILE A 156 -11.14 -16.89 -3.25
N ARG A 157 -12.07 -16.33 -2.48
CA ARG A 157 -12.77 -15.09 -2.84
C ARG A 157 -12.00 -13.92 -2.26
N SER A 158 -11.63 -12.97 -3.11
CA SER A 158 -10.75 -11.87 -2.75
C SER A 158 -11.43 -10.50 -2.88
N THR A 159 -10.78 -9.47 -2.35
CA THR A 159 -11.20 -8.07 -2.45
C THR A 159 -10.85 -7.41 -3.78
N LEU A 160 -10.08 -8.08 -4.65
CA LEU A 160 -9.64 -7.54 -5.93
C LEU A 160 -10.83 -7.08 -6.78
N ASP A 161 -10.75 -5.86 -7.30
CA ASP A 161 -11.64 -5.35 -8.34
C ASP A 161 -10.87 -5.28 -9.67
N PRO A 162 -11.19 -6.14 -10.65
CA PRO A 162 -10.46 -6.17 -11.93
C PRO A 162 -10.50 -4.84 -12.68
N ARG A 163 -11.56 -4.05 -12.55
CA ARG A 163 -11.68 -2.71 -13.14
C ARG A 163 -10.69 -1.73 -12.51
N ILE A 164 -10.60 -1.72 -11.18
CA ILE A 164 -9.67 -0.87 -10.43
C ILE A 164 -8.22 -1.31 -10.67
N GLN A 165 -7.97 -2.63 -10.72
CA GLN A 165 -6.65 -3.18 -11.04
C GLN A 165 -6.17 -2.71 -12.42
N LYS A 166 -7.04 -2.86 -13.44
CA LYS A 166 -6.73 -2.40 -14.78
C LYS A 166 -6.50 -0.88 -14.83
N ALA A 167 -7.31 -0.10 -14.13
CA ALA A 167 -7.14 1.34 -14.05
C ALA A 167 -5.77 1.75 -13.48
N ALA A 168 -5.29 1.03 -12.45
CA ALA A 168 -3.98 1.27 -11.86
C ALA A 168 -2.82 0.87 -12.81
N GLU A 169 -2.94 -0.26 -13.50
CA GLU A 169 -1.96 -0.72 -14.49
C GLU A 169 -1.88 0.23 -15.69
N ASP A 170 -3.03 0.60 -16.26
CA ASP A 170 -3.12 1.53 -17.40
C ASP A 170 -2.56 2.93 -17.05
N ALA A 171 -2.83 3.42 -15.84
CA ALA A 171 -2.31 4.69 -15.36
C ALA A 171 -0.79 4.67 -15.23
N MET A 172 -0.22 3.60 -14.66
CA MET A 172 1.23 3.43 -14.58
C MET A 172 1.86 3.39 -15.96
N GLN A 173 1.32 2.55 -16.85
CA GLN A 173 1.81 2.42 -18.21
C GLN A 173 1.77 3.77 -18.94
N PHE A 174 0.64 4.47 -18.87
CA PHE A 174 0.46 5.78 -19.52
C PHE A 174 1.53 6.80 -19.07
N ILE A 175 1.80 6.91 -17.77
CA ILE A 175 2.79 7.86 -17.26
C ILE A 175 4.21 7.45 -17.68
N PHE A 176 4.55 6.16 -17.61
CA PHE A 176 5.88 5.70 -17.99
C PHE A 176 6.17 5.84 -19.48
N GLU A 177 5.18 5.63 -20.35
CA GLU A 177 5.33 5.79 -21.79
C GLU A 177 5.41 7.26 -22.23
N ASN A 178 4.70 8.16 -21.52
CA ASN A 178 4.55 9.54 -21.98
C ASN A 178 5.39 10.56 -21.21
N LYS A 179 5.84 10.24 -19.98
CA LYS A 179 6.50 11.22 -19.09
C LYS A 179 7.80 10.75 -18.48
N VAL A 180 8.13 9.47 -18.58
CA VAL A 180 9.40 8.93 -18.09
C VAL A 180 10.33 8.70 -19.28
N ARG A 181 11.59 9.13 -19.13
CA ARG A 181 12.60 9.00 -20.19
C ARG A 181 12.79 7.53 -20.58
N ASP A 182 12.91 7.27 -21.88
CA ASP A 182 13.22 5.96 -22.44
C ASP A 182 14.50 5.37 -21.83
N GLY A 183 14.47 4.07 -21.55
CA GLY A 183 15.58 3.35 -20.92
C GLY A 183 15.74 3.61 -19.42
N SER A 184 14.88 4.41 -18.79
CA SER A 184 14.87 4.57 -17.33
C SER A 184 14.59 3.25 -16.62
N LYS A 185 15.39 2.95 -15.59
CA LYS A 185 15.18 1.79 -14.70
C LYS A 185 14.31 2.11 -13.48
N ALA A 186 13.80 3.34 -13.38
CA ALA A 186 12.93 3.73 -12.29
C ALA A 186 11.72 2.79 -12.20
N GLN A 187 11.35 2.46 -10.97
CA GLN A 187 10.19 1.63 -10.64
C GLN A 187 9.11 2.48 -10.00
N ALA A 188 7.88 1.98 -10.03
CA ALA A 188 6.79 2.53 -9.25
C ALA A 188 5.92 1.39 -8.72
N ALA A 189 5.19 1.66 -7.64
CA ALA A 189 4.20 0.76 -7.09
C ALA A 189 2.92 1.52 -6.76
N ILE A 190 1.77 0.85 -6.85
CA ILE A 190 0.45 1.42 -6.60
C ILE A 190 -0.34 0.45 -5.71
N VAL A 191 -1.02 0.99 -4.71
CA VAL A 191 -2.04 0.28 -3.93
C VAL A 191 -3.30 1.11 -3.95
N VAL A 192 -4.44 0.50 -4.24
CA VAL A 192 -5.77 1.12 -4.09
C VAL A 192 -6.57 0.28 -3.12
N MET A 193 -7.19 0.92 -2.12
CA MET A 193 -8.02 0.24 -1.14
C MET A 193 -9.25 1.06 -0.74
N SER A 194 -10.25 0.38 -0.18
CA SER A 194 -11.39 1.04 0.47
C SER A 194 -11.01 1.51 1.88
N ALA A 195 -11.81 2.37 2.48
CA ALA A 195 -11.56 2.94 3.81
C ALA A 195 -11.51 1.88 4.95
N ASP A 196 -12.04 0.69 4.71
CA ASP A 196 -12.01 -0.46 5.61
C ASP A 196 -10.76 -1.35 5.45
N GLY A 197 -9.84 -1.00 4.55
CA GLY A 197 -8.62 -1.75 4.30
C GLY A 197 -8.72 -2.82 3.21
N ALA A 198 -9.88 -3.01 2.55
CA ALA A 198 -10.01 -3.93 1.43
C ALA A 198 -9.17 -3.47 0.25
N VAL A 199 -8.09 -4.20 -0.07
CA VAL A 199 -7.23 -3.89 -1.21
C VAL A 199 -7.94 -4.24 -2.51
N ARG A 200 -8.21 -3.23 -3.33
CA ARG A 200 -8.94 -3.35 -4.60
C ARG A 200 -8.03 -3.50 -5.80
N ALA A 201 -6.80 -2.97 -5.70
CA ALA A 201 -5.76 -3.12 -6.72
C ALA A 201 -4.37 -3.07 -6.08
N MET A 202 -3.43 -3.78 -6.69
CA MET A 202 -2.03 -3.79 -6.29
C MET A 202 -1.12 -3.95 -7.50
N VAL A 203 -0.25 -2.97 -7.73
CA VAL A 203 0.79 -2.99 -8.75
C VAL A 203 2.14 -2.85 -8.07
N GLY A 204 2.90 -3.92 -8.01
CA GLY A 204 4.18 -3.99 -7.29
C GLY A 204 5.41 -3.59 -8.11
N GLY A 205 5.23 -3.16 -9.36
CA GLY A 205 6.31 -2.75 -10.26
C GLY A 205 5.81 -2.52 -11.69
N ARG A 206 6.67 -1.98 -12.54
CA ARG A 206 6.38 -1.70 -13.96
C ARG A 206 6.09 -2.95 -14.77
N ASP A 207 6.80 -4.03 -14.47
CA ASP A 207 6.57 -5.31 -15.11
C ASP A 207 5.56 -6.13 -14.31
N THR A 208 4.31 -6.03 -14.72
CA THR A 208 3.20 -6.77 -14.12
C THR A 208 3.17 -8.24 -14.56
N ARG A 209 4.07 -8.63 -15.48
CA ARG A 209 4.05 -9.94 -16.16
C ARG A 209 4.89 -11.02 -15.48
N VAL A 210 5.66 -10.70 -14.45
CA VAL A 210 6.54 -11.67 -13.78
C VAL A 210 5.87 -12.18 -12.50
N VAL A 211 5.50 -13.45 -12.47
CA VAL A 211 4.99 -14.11 -11.27
C VAL A 211 6.12 -14.29 -10.26
N GLY A 212 5.87 -14.02 -8.98
CA GLY A 212 6.89 -14.07 -7.94
C GLY A 212 7.91 -12.93 -8.04
N ALA A 213 7.63 -11.88 -8.84
CA ALA A 213 8.46 -10.69 -8.88
C ALA A 213 8.44 -9.96 -7.53
N PHE A 214 9.53 -9.26 -7.25
CA PHE A 214 9.64 -8.43 -6.05
C PHE A 214 8.49 -7.41 -6.01
N ASN A 215 7.60 -7.57 -5.03
CA ASN A 215 6.42 -6.74 -4.85
C ASN A 215 6.78 -5.51 -4.02
N ARG A 216 7.03 -4.38 -4.67
CA ARG A 216 7.43 -3.14 -3.99
C ARG A 216 6.33 -2.54 -3.14
N ALA A 217 5.08 -2.92 -3.36
CA ALA A 217 3.97 -2.47 -2.54
C ALA A 217 4.00 -3.06 -1.12
N THR A 218 4.50 -4.29 -0.96
CA THR A 218 4.43 -5.06 0.29
C THR A 218 5.79 -5.46 0.86
N GLN A 219 6.84 -5.53 0.03
CA GLN A 219 8.16 -6.04 0.41
C GLN A 219 9.23 -4.95 0.48
N ALA A 220 9.07 -3.83 -0.25
CA ALA A 220 10.02 -2.73 -0.21
C ALA A 220 9.74 -1.83 1.00
N ARG A 221 10.68 -1.79 1.94
CA ARG A 221 10.73 -0.79 3.00
C ARG A 221 11.48 0.42 2.50
N ARG A 222 10.82 1.58 2.48
CA ARG A 222 11.34 2.82 1.92
C ARG A 222 11.07 3.98 2.85
N GLN A 223 12.00 4.92 2.94
CA GLN A 223 11.78 6.14 3.73
C GLN A 223 10.57 6.89 3.20
N THR A 224 9.64 7.23 4.10
CA THR A 224 8.38 7.89 3.74
C THR A 224 8.54 9.38 3.47
N GLY A 225 9.62 9.98 3.99
CA GLY A 225 9.81 11.42 3.91
C GLY A 225 8.59 12.17 4.44
N SER A 226 8.24 13.27 3.81
CA SER A 226 7.11 14.12 4.23
C SER A 226 5.73 13.45 4.18
N ALA A 227 5.60 12.23 3.64
CA ALA A 227 4.34 11.46 3.73
C ALA A 227 4.04 11.00 5.17
N PHE A 228 5.02 11.03 6.06
CA PHE A 228 4.85 10.74 7.48
C PHE A 228 4.21 11.90 8.29
N LYS A 229 4.34 13.15 7.83
CA LYS A 229 3.87 14.34 8.58
C LYS A 229 2.41 14.28 9.03
N PRO A 230 1.45 13.72 8.29
CA PRO A 230 0.06 13.59 8.76
C PRO A 230 -0.07 12.94 10.13
N PHE A 231 0.80 12.00 10.52
CA PHE A 231 0.75 11.34 11.83
C PHE A 231 1.22 12.28 12.96
N VAL A 232 2.12 13.21 12.67
CA VAL A 232 2.50 14.28 13.60
C VAL A 232 1.32 15.19 13.89
N TYR A 233 0.61 15.64 12.83
CA TYR A 233 -0.56 16.50 12.97
C TYR A 233 -1.77 15.74 13.52
N ALA A 234 -1.93 14.45 13.22
CA ALA A 234 -2.93 13.59 13.84
C ALA A 234 -2.79 13.58 15.37
N ALA A 235 -1.57 13.34 15.86
CA ALA A 235 -1.28 13.38 17.30
C ALA A 235 -1.57 14.75 17.93
N ALA A 236 -1.22 15.84 17.25
CA ALA A 236 -1.49 17.19 17.73
C ALA A 236 -3.00 17.49 17.80
N LEU A 237 -3.74 17.21 16.73
CA LEU A 237 -5.19 17.43 16.68
C LEU A 237 -5.93 16.56 17.69
N ASP A 238 -5.48 15.34 17.92
CA ASP A 238 -6.07 14.47 18.95
C ASP A 238 -5.85 14.97 20.37
N LEU A 239 -4.75 15.66 20.63
CA LEU A 239 -4.50 16.38 21.88
C LEU A 239 -5.28 17.70 22.02
N GLY A 240 -6.06 18.11 21.01
CA GLY A 240 -6.89 19.30 21.03
C GLY A 240 -6.26 20.55 20.39
N TYR A 241 -5.14 20.40 19.67
CA TYR A 241 -4.66 21.47 18.80
C TYR A 241 -5.68 21.76 17.70
N SER A 242 -5.71 23.01 17.25
CA SER A 242 -6.55 23.46 16.14
C SER A 242 -5.73 23.58 14.84
N PRO A 243 -6.32 23.31 13.66
CA PRO A 243 -5.69 23.61 12.37
C PRO A 243 -5.23 25.07 12.23
N ASN A 244 -5.83 26.01 12.99
CA ASN A 244 -5.49 27.43 13.02
C ASN A 244 -4.40 27.81 14.04
N ASP A 245 -3.97 26.86 14.87
CA ASP A 245 -2.90 27.14 15.84
C ASP A 245 -1.61 27.53 15.13
N ILE A 246 -0.87 28.44 15.74
CA ILE A 246 0.33 29.04 15.16
C ILE A 246 1.57 28.27 15.61
N VAL A 247 2.40 27.90 14.64
CA VAL A 247 3.75 27.40 14.86
C VAL A 247 4.76 28.35 14.20
N ASP A 248 5.93 28.49 14.79
CA ASP A 248 6.98 29.35 14.26
C ASP A 248 7.91 28.57 13.34
N ASP A 249 7.98 28.98 12.06
CA ASP A 249 8.90 28.48 11.04
C ASP A 249 10.13 29.39 10.96
N SER A 250 10.99 29.31 11.97
CA SER A 250 12.30 30.00 12.04
C SER A 250 13.43 28.96 12.19
N PRO A 251 14.70 29.32 11.92
CA PRO A 251 15.83 28.43 12.15
C PRO A 251 15.77 27.79 13.53
N TYR A 252 15.95 26.47 13.57
CA TYR A 252 15.75 25.67 14.77
C TYR A 252 16.77 24.53 14.82
N CYS A 253 17.40 24.33 15.96
CA CYS A 253 18.33 23.23 16.17
C CYS A 253 17.96 22.45 17.43
N VAL A 254 18.22 21.17 17.42
CA VAL A 254 17.99 20.22 18.52
C VAL A 254 19.29 19.50 18.83
N ASN A 255 19.68 19.48 20.09
CA ASN A 255 20.82 18.66 20.52
C ASN A 255 20.33 17.19 20.71
N ILE A 256 20.86 16.28 19.88
CA ILE A 256 20.53 14.87 19.95
C ILE A 256 21.60 14.16 20.78
N PRO A 257 21.23 13.53 21.92
CA PRO A 257 22.19 12.81 22.75
C PRO A 257 22.98 11.78 21.93
N GLY A 258 24.32 11.86 21.99
CA GLY A 258 25.21 10.97 21.26
C GLY A 258 25.42 11.28 19.77
N SER A 259 24.66 12.23 19.18
CA SER A 259 24.78 12.61 17.76
C SER A 259 25.10 14.09 17.54
N GLY A 260 25.04 14.92 18.58
CA GLY A 260 25.30 16.37 18.50
C GLY A 260 24.12 17.20 18.04
N GLU A 261 24.41 18.43 17.59
CA GLU A 261 23.40 19.37 17.15
C GLU A 261 22.87 19.03 15.76
N TRP A 262 21.54 18.99 15.62
CA TRP A 262 20.85 18.75 14.37
C TRP A 262 19.88 19.89 14.07
N CYS A 263 20.03 20.51 12.90
CA CYS A 263 19.23 21.67 12.47
C CYS A 263 18.46 21.31 11.20
N PRO A 264 17.14 21.02 11.29
CA PRO A 264 16.31 20.77 10.11
C PRO A 264 16.15 22.05 9.29
N ASN A 265 16.18 21.89 7.96
CA ASN A 265 15.89 22.97 7.01
C ASN A 265 14.62 22.65 6.22
N ASN A 266 13.87 23.68 5.79
CA ASN A 266 12.84 23.53 4.80
C ASN A 266 13.46 23.15 3.44
N TYR A 267 12.64 22.57 2.55
CA TYR A 267 13.12 22.09 1.24
C TYR A 267 13.75 23.20 0.40
N ASP A 268 13.14 24.38 0.40
CA ASP A 268 13.59 25.60 -0.29
C ASP A 268 14.61 26.44 0.51
N ARG A 269 14.98 25.98 1.71
CA ARG A 269 15.86 26.66 2.66
C ARG A 269 15.38 28.04 3.13
N ASN A 270 14.10 28.36 2.89
CA ASN A 270 13.47 29.58 3.34
C ASN A 270 12.63 29.33 4.60
N PHE A 271 12.47 30.36 5.41
CA PHE A 271 11.65 30.32 6.62
C PHE A 271 10.52 31.35 6.52
N SER A 272 9.34 31.00 7.00
CA SER A 272 8.11 31.78 6.83
C SER A 272 7.67 32.53 8.11
N GLY A 273 8.38 32.33 9.23
CA GLY A 273 7.97 32.86 10.50
C GLY A 273 6.70 32.18 11.03
N ARG A 274 5.78 32.96 11.55
CA ARG A 274 4.54 32.42 12.15
C ARG A 274 3.56 31.95 11.07
N VAL A 275 3.25 30.66 11.07
CA VAL A 275 2.30 30.05 10.16
C VAL A 275 1.29 29.20 10.92
N THR A 276 0.10 28.98 10.37
CA THR A 276 -0.86 28.02 10.96
C THR A 276 -0.39 26.58 10.75
N LEU A 277 -0.88 25.63 11.56
CA LEU A 277 -0.63 24.21 11.36
C LEU A 277 -1.10 23.76 9.97
N THR A 278 -2.23 24.29 9.50
CA THR A 278 -2.73 24.08 8.14
C THR A 278 -1.71 24.52 7.08
N GLU A 279 -1.20 25.74 7.18
CA GLU A 279 -0.24 26.26 6.20
C GLU A 279 1.08 25.46 6.23
N ALA A 280 1.53 25.07 7.42
CA ALA A 280 2.71 24.25 7.60
C ALA A 280 2.58 22.89 6.92
N LEU A 281 1.42 22.22 7.03
CA LEU A 281 1.16 20.94 6.36
C LEU A 281 0.95 21.12 4.85
N THR A 282 0.21 22.16 4.44
CA THR A 282 -0.07 22.49 3.03
C THR A 282 1.21 22.68 2.22
N ARG A 283 2.15 23.43 2.76
CA ARG A 283 3.47 23.68 2.15
C ARG A 283 4.51 22.64 2.52
N SER A 284 4.15 21.68 3.37
CA SER A 284 5.04 20.61 3.82
C SER A 284 6.32 21.12 4.51
N LEU A 285 6.23 22.19 5.31
CA LEU A 285 7.36 22.78 6.02
C LEU A 285 7.97 21.76 7.01
N ASN A 286 9.30 21.72 7.09
CA ASN A 286 10.01 20.75 7.92
C ASN A 286 10.14 21.22 9.37
N VAL A 287 10.55 22.47 9.57
CA VAL A 287 10.78 23.01 10.91
C VAL A 287 9.51 23.02 11.75
N PRO A 288 8.35 23.47 11.25
CA PRO A 288 7.08 23.35 11.94
C PRO A 288 6.73 21.91 12.33
N ALA A 289 6.90 20.95 11.42
CA ALA A 289 6.60 19.54 11.71
C ALA A 289 7.45 18.99 12.86
N VAL A 290 8.74 19.32 12.90
CA VAL A 290 9.65 18.93 13.99
C VAL A 290 9.24 19.58 15.31
N LYS A 291 8.95 20.90 15.31
CA LYS A 291 8.50 21.61 16.51
C LYS A 291 7.19 21.04 17.06
N VAL A 292 6.21 20.76 16.20
CA VAL A 292 4.93 20.14 16.60
C VAL A 292 5.19 18.73 17.16
N ALA A 293 5.98 17.89 16.49
CA ALA A 293 6.29 16.55 16.99
C ALA A 293 6.96 16.56 18.37
N GLN A 294 7.83 17.52 18.63
CA GLN A 294 8.44 17.68 19.95
C GLN A 294 7.47 18.20 21.00
N SER A 295 6.55 19.11 20.63
CA SER A 295 5.55 19.66 21.57
C SER A 295 4.54 18.61 22.02
N VAL A 296 4.15 17.69 21.13
CA VAL A 296 3.23 16.59 21.46
C VAL A 296 3.93 15.36 22.03
N GLY A 297 5.24 15.25 21.82
CA GLY A 297 6.07 14.11 22.23
C GLY A 297 6.26 13.08 21.12
N LEU A 298 7.52 12.77 20.80
CA LEU A 298 7.89 11.82 19.73
C LEU A 298 7.31 10.42 19.96
N GLU A 299 7.18 10.01 21.23
CA GLU A 299 6.60 8.71 21.60
C GLU A 299 5.12 8.65 21.22
N LEU A 300 4.36 9.70 21.48
CA LEU A 300 2.95 9.75 21.08
C LEU A 300 2.81 9.70 19.55
N VAL A 301 3.66 10.42 18.82
CA VAL A 301 3.65 10.38 17.34
C VAL A 301 3.92 8.96 16.83
N ARG A 302 4.89 8.24 17.42
CA ARG A 302 5.17 6.83 17.08
C ARG A 302 3.97 5.93 17.37
N ASN A 303 3.37 6.07 18.54
CA ASN A 303 2.22 5.28 18.94
C ASN A 303 1.03 5.50 18.00
N VAL A 304 0.73 6.74 17.65
CA VAL A 304 -0.34 7.07 16.68
C VAL A 304 -0.06 6.44 15.32
N ALA A 305 1.17 6.56 14.79
CA ALA A 305 1.53 5.97 13.50
C ALA A 305 1.47 4.43 13.54
N SER A 306 1.95 3.81 14.62
CA SER A 306 1.90 2.35 14.81
C SER A 306 0.46 1.84 14.92
N GLN A 307 -0.38 2.52 15.67
CA GLN A 307 -1.79 2.15 15.82
C GLN A 307 -2.57 2.31 14.51
N PHE A 308 -2.21 3.27 13.66
CA PHE A 308 -2.77 3.36 12.30
C PHE A 308 -2.29 2.25 11.36
N GLY A 309 -1.33 1.41 11.77
CA GLY A 309 -0.90 0.23 11.01
C GLY A 309 0.51 0.30 10.42
N ILE A 310 1.33 1.30 10.78
CA ILE A 310 2.76 1.31 10.40
C ILE A 310 3.51 0.42 11.38
N GLN A 311 3.81 -0.81 10.95
CA GLN A 311 4.47 -1.84 11.77
C GLN A 311 6.00 -1.84 11.61
N SER A 312 6.51 -1.15 10.59
CA SER A 312 7.96 -1.01 10.37
C SER A 312 8.62 -0.19 11.50
N ASP A 313 9.89 -0.48 11.78
CA ASP A 313 10.64 0.18 12.85
C ASP A 313 10.74 1.69 12.63
N MET A 314 10.40 2.46 13.64
CA MET A 314 10.38 3.92 13.57
C MET A 314 11.55 4.56 14.32
N ALA A 315 12.12 5.61 13.75
CA ALA A 315 13.21 6.38 14.33
C ALA A 315 12.84 6.94 15.71
N ALA A 316 13.78 6.87 16.65
CA ALA A 316 13.57 7.37 18.01
C ALA A 316 13.73 8.88 18.14
N GLY A 317 14.48 9.53 17.22
CA GLY A 317 14.83 10.94 17.28
C GLY A 317 13.87 11.87 16.53
N PRO A 318 14.10 13.18 16.57
CA PRO A 318 13.22 14.20 15.98
C PRO A 318 13.13 14.12 14.45
N ALA A 319 14.07 13.44 13.76
CA ALA A 319 13.98 13.15 12.34
C ALA A 319 12.78 12.24 11.97
N LEU A 320 12.16 11.58 12.96
CA LEU A 320 10.88 10.89 12.82
C LEU A 320 9.83 11.77 12.15
N ALA A 321 9.71 13.02 12.59
CA ALA A 321 8.73 13.97 12.07
C ALA A 321 8.88 14.26 10.56
N LEU A 322 10.04 13.99 10.01
CA LEU A 322 10.37 14.16 8.60
C LEU A 322 10.35 12.83 7.80
N GLY A 323 9.89 11.74 8.43
CA GLY A 323 9.80 10.43 7.81
C GLY A 323 11.16 9.78 7.52
N ALA A 324 12.09 9.91 8.44
CA ALA A 324 13.38 9.19 8.39
C ALA A 324 13.20 7.67 8.55
N SER A 325 12.03 7.23 9.01
CA SER A 325 11.67 5.82 9.13
C SER A 325 11.23 5.23 7.80
N GLU A 326 11.48 3.94 7.64
CA GLU A 326 11.02 3.18 6.49
C GLU A 326 9.64 2.58 6.75
N ALA A 327 8.83 2.47 5.71
CA ALA A 327 7.57 1.74 5.72
C ALA A 327 7.30 1.14 4.34
N THR A 328 6.40 0.17 4.27
CA THR A 328 5.91 -0.33 2.99
C THR A 328 4.80 0.57 2.45
N LEU A 329 4.55 0.50 1.15
CA LEU A 329 3.47 1.28 0.53
C LEU A 329 2.11 0.86 1.07
N ILE A 330 1.89 -0.43 1.28
CA ILE A 330 0.61 -0.94 1.80
C ILE A 330 0.34 -0.47 3.23
N GLU A 331 1.35 -0.47 4.12
CA GLU A 331 1.23 0.06 5.48
C GLU A 331 0.85 1.54 5.46
N THR A 332 1.57 2.34 4.68
CA THR A 332 1.31 3.79 4.60
C THR A 332 -0.06 4.08 3.99
N THR A 333 -0.48 3.33 2.95
CA THR A 333 -1.82 3.48 2.35
C THR A 333 -2.92 3.08 3.32
N GLY A 334 -2.74 2.00 4.09
CA GLY A 334 -3.66 1.56 5.15
C GLY A 334 -3.80 2.60 6.26
N ALA A 335 -2.70 3.21 6.68
CA ALA A 335 -2.72 4.27 7.68
C ALA A 335 -3.53 5.51 7.21
N PHE A 336 -3.45 5.87 5.93
CA PHE A 336 -4.30 6.92 5.35
C PHE A 336 -5.77 6.48 5.22
N ALA A 337 -6.06 5.19 4.99
CA ALA A 337 -7.43 4.67 5.07
C ALA A 337 -8.02 4.85 6.48
N GLY A 338 -7.19 4.70 7.52
CA GLY A 338 -7.57 5.00 8.90
C GLY A 338 -7.91 6.47 9.15
N ILE A 339 -7.25 7.41 8.47
CA ILE A 339 -7.64 8.82 8.53
C ILE A 339 -8.99 9.04 7.85
N LEU A 340 -9.18 8.49 6.63
CA LEU A 340 -10.43 8.63 5.87
C LEU A 340 -11.64 8.03 6.61
N ASN A 341 -11.49 6.91 7.31
CA ASN A 341 -12.60 6.25 8.01
C ASN A 341 -13.00 6.92 9.33
N GLY A 342 -12.42 8.09 9.64
CA GLY A 342 -12.71 8.85 10.85
C GLY A 342 -11.82 8.51 12.05
N GLY A 343 -10.63 7.94 11.81
CA GLY A 343 -9.58 7.78 12.82
C GLY A 343 -9.49 6.40 13.46
N SER A 344 -9.98 5.34 12.83
CA SER A 344 -9.80 3.95 13.30
C SER A 344 -8.60 3.29 12.62
N ALA A 345 -7.96 2.36 13.31
CA ALA A 345 -6.92 1.52 12.75
C ALA A 345 -7.40 0.74 11.52
N VAL A 346 -6.49 0.47 10.59
CA VAL A 346 -6.80 -0.33 9.41
C VAL A 346 -5.72 -1.40 9.21
N THR A 347 -6.16 -2.64 9.09
CA THR A 347 -5.33 -3.75 8.62
C THR A 347 -5.70 -4.04 7.16
N PRO A 348 -4.80 -3.79 6.21
CA PRO A 348 -5.05 -4.13 4.81
C PRO A 348 -5.32 -5.63 4.63
N TYR A 349 -6.35 -5.98 3.87
CA TYR A 349 -6.70 -7.38 3.61
C TYR A 349 -7.10 -7.60 2.14
N GLY A 350 -6.85 -8.83 1.68
CA GLY A 350 -7.16 -9.24 0.32
C GLY A 350 -8.06 -10.48 0.24
N LEU A 351 -8.12 -11.26 1.32
CA LEU A 351 -8.93 -12.45 1.43
C LEU A 351 -10.31 -12.09 2.02
N ILE A 352 -11.39 -12.47 1.35
CA ILE A 352 -12.76 -12.37 1.88
C ILE A 352 -13.20 -13.73 2.42
N GLU A 353 -12.99 -14.79 1.62
CA GLU A 353 -13.47 -16.13 1.93
C GLU A 353 -12.49 -17.17 1.38
N LEU A 354 -12.27 -18.20 2.14
CA LEU A 354 -11.54 -19.39 1.72
C LEU A 354 -12.39 -20.61 2.01
N ARG A 355 -12.61 -21.46 1.03
CA ARG A 355 -13.35 -22.73 1.18
C ARG A 355 -12.72 -23.83 0.33
N MET A 356 -12.99 -25.06 0.67
CA MET A 356 -12.68 -26.19 -0.22
C MET A 356 -13.57 -26.13 -1.46
N ARG A 357 -13.06 -26.63 -2.59
CA ARG A 357 -13.79 -26.55 -3.87
C ARG A 357 -15.16 -27.19 -3.82
N ASP A 358 -15.25 -28.35 -3.17
CA ASP A 358 -16.45 -29.17 -3.13
C ASP A 358 -17.32 -28.92 -1.88
N GLU A 359 -16.94 -27.95 -1.03
CA GLU A 359 -17.68 -27.57 0.18
C GLU A 359 -18.40 -26.24 -0.01
N THR A 360 -19.58 -26.13 0.59
CA THR A 360 -20.38 -24.89 0.59
C THR A 360 -19.98 -23.97 1.74
N ASP A 361 -19.56 -24.54 2.86
CA ASP A 361 -19.23 -23.78 4.06
C ASP A 361 -17.80 -23.27 3.99
N PRO A 362 -17.58 -21.97 4.28
CA PRO A 362 -16.24 -21.40 4.27
C PRO A 362 -15.42 -21.90 5.45
N LEU A 363 -14.15 -22.25 5.20
CA LEU A 363 -13.18 -22.55 6.24
C LEU A 363 -12.75 -21.29 6.97
N MET A 364 -12.77 -20.16 6.27
CA MET A 364 -12.36 -18.86 6.80
C MET A 364 -13.09 -17.73 6.06
N THR A 365 -13.51 -16.73 6.82
CA THR A 365 -14.08 -15.49 6.30
C THR A 365 -13.39 -14.29 6.96
N ALA A 366 -13.19 -13.22 6.20
CA ALA A 366 -12.75 -11.93 6.73
C ALA A 366 -13.93 -10.96 6.81
N THR A 367 -14.07 -10.28 7.93
CA THR A 367 -15.16 -9.33 8.22
C THR A 367 -14.78 -7.86 7.97
N GLY A 368 -13.62 -7.61 7.37
CA GLY A 368 -13.06 -6.27 7.14
C GLY A 368 -11.78 -6.02 7.93
N GLY A 369 -11.10 -4.92 7.64
CA GLY A 369 -9.81 -4.57 8.23
C GLY A 369 -9.88 -3.43 9.26
N MET A 370 -11.07 -2.91 9.59
CA MET A 370 -11.21 -1.84 10.58
C MET A 370 -10.96 -2.36 12.00
N GLY A 371 -10.06 -1.67 12.73
CA GLY A 371 -9.73 -1.93 14.11
C GLY A 371 -10.25 -0.86 15.07
N GLU A 372 -9.58 -0.74 16.20
CA GLU A 372 -9.92 0.24 17.25
C GLU A 372 -9.68 1.68 16.76
N ARG A 373 -10.31 2.63 17.45
CA ARG A 373 -10.13 4.05 17.21
C ARG A 373 -8.75 4.50 17.71
N VAL A 374 -7.99 5.11 16.82
CA VAL A 374 -6.63 5.62 17.09
C VAL A 374 -6.68 7.08 17.55
N ILE A 375 -7.48 7.91 16.84
CA ILE A 375 -7.69 9.32 17.16
C ILE A 375 -9.19 9.65 17.14
N ARG A 376 -9.59 10.73 17.77
CA ARG A 376 -10.98 11.19 17.75
C ARG A 376 -11.42 11.48 16.31
N GLN A 377 -12.69 11.23 16.02
CA GLN A 377 -13.27 11.47 14.70
C GLN A 377 -13.09 12.92 14.25
N GLU A 378 -13.34 13.86 15.15
CA GLU A 378 -13.14 15.29 14.88
C GLU A 378 -11.69 15.60 14.44
N ALA A 379 -10.70 15.01 15.11
CA ALA A 379 -9.29 15.18 14.75
C ALA A 379 -8.98 14.61 13.34
N ALA A 380 -9.57 13.47 12.98
CA ALA A 380 -9.43 12.87 11.65
C ALA A 380 -10.10 13.74 10.56
N GLU A 381 -11.28 14.28 10.83
CA GLU A 381 -12.00 15.19 9.92
C GLU A 381 -11.26 16.52 9.73
N GLN A 382 -10.69 17.10 10.80
CA GLN A 382 -9.83 18.28 10.72
C GLN A 382 -8.54 17.99 9.94
N LEU A 383 -7.91 16.86 10.17
CA LEU A 383 -6.74 16.42 9.41
C LEU A 383 -7.07 16.24 7.93
N THR A 384 -8.22 15.65 7.61
CA THR A 384 -8.72 15.50 6.23
C THR A 384 -8.88 16.87 5.57
N TRP A 385 -9.42 17.86 6.30
CA TRP A 385 -9.51 19.23 5.79
C TRP A 385 -8.11 19.83 5.52
N MET A 386 -7.15 19.65 6.42
CA MET A 386 -5.78 20.12 6.21
C MET A 386 -5.11 19.44 5.00
N LEU A 387 -5.30 18.12 4.83
CA LEU A 387 -4.79 17.34 3.69
C LEU A 387 -5.47 17.72 2.37
N HIS A 388 -6.73 18.14 2.41
CA HIS A 388 -7.42 18.73 1.26
C HIS A 388 -6.76 20.06 0.83
N GLN A 389 -6.27 20.88 1.75
CA GLN A 389 -5.51 22.09 1.40
C GLN A 389 -4.20 21.75 0.66
N VAL A 390 -3.56 20.61 0.95
CA VAL A 390 -2.37 20.14 0.25
C VAL A 390 -2.66 19.90 -1.24
N THR A 391 -3.81 19.33 -1.57
CA THR A 391 -4.21 19.00 -2.96
C THR A 391 -4.81 20.17 -3.71
N THR A 392 -5.41 21.14 -3.02
CA THR A 392 -6.04 22.32 -3.64
C THR A 392 -5.08 23.46 -3.92
N ARG A 393 -4.16 23.74 -3.00
CA ARG A 393 -3.25 24.91 -3.10
C ARG A 393 -1.82 24.65 -2.60
N GLY A 394 -1.52 23.41 -2.24
CA GLY A 394 -0.22 23.02 -1.68
C GLY A 394 0.64 22.18 -2.63
N THR A 395 1.48 21.35 -2.03
CA THR A 395 2.45 20.52 -2.76
C THR A 395 1.83 19.42 -3.61
N GLY A 396 0.55 19.09 -3.39
CA GLY A 396 -0.17 17.99 -4.04
C GLY A 396 -1.13 18.41 -5.16
N THR A 397 -1.04 19.65 -5.68
CA THR A 397 -2.01 20.18 -6.67
C THR A 397 -2.11 19.37 -7.96
N ARG A 398 -1.08 18.63 -8.35
CA ARG A 398 -1.12 17.74 -9.52
C ARG A 398 -2.01 16.51 -9.31
N ALA A 399 -2.31 16.15 -8.07
CA ALA A 399 -3.24 15.08 -7.76
C ALA A 399 -4.71 15.53 -7.71
N ASN A 400 -4.99 16.84 -7.76
CA ASN A 400 -6.35 17.37 -7.65
C ASN A 400 -7.25 16.86 -8.77
N LEU A 401 -8.48 16.45 -8.42
CA LEU A 401 -9.51 16.03 -9.36
C LEU A 401 -10.50 17.18 -9.58
N LYS A 402 -10.98 17.34 -10.82
CA LYS A 402 -11.85 18.46 -11.19
C LYS A 402 -13.28 18.31 -10.69
N ASP A 403 -13.72 17.07 -10.52
CA ASP A 403 -15.11 16.69 -10.30
C ASP A 403 -15.43 16.31 -8.85
N ARG A 404 -14.42 16.14 -8.01
CA ARG A 404 -14.58 15.69 -6.61
C ARG A 404 -13.48 16.18 -5.70
N GLU A 405 -13.78 16.22 -4.41
CA GLU A 405 -12.82 16.56 -3.37
C GLU A 405 -11.85 15.40 -3.14
N VAL A 406 -10.58 15.75 -2.96
CA VAL A 406 -9.53 14.81 -2.62
C VAL A 406 -8.61 15.41 -1.56
N ALA A 407 -8.03 14.56 -0.74
CA ALA A 407 -7.05 14.92 0.26
C ALA A 407 -5.82 14.02 0.11
N GLY A 408 -4.64 14.53 0.43
CA GLY A 408 -3.43 13.70 0.29
C GLY A 408 -2.16 14.42 0.71
N LYS A 409 -1.06 13.68 0.65
CA LYS A 409 0.26 14.17 1.04
C LYS A 409 1.35 13.67 0.11
N THR A 410 2.22 14.58 -0.29
CA THR A 410 3.45 14.30 -1.00
C THR A 410 4.55 13.86 -0.03
N GLY A 411 5.36 12.89 -0.42
CA GLY A 411 6.57 12.48 0.25
C GLY A 411 7.77 12.57 -0.70
N THR A 412 8.88 13.09 -0.22
CA THR A 412 10.16 13.08 -0.94
C THR A 412 11.24 12.91 0.12
N THR A 413 12.11 11.93 -0.09
CA THR A 413 13.25 11.70 0.80
C THR A 413 14.43 12.57 0.43
N GLN A 414 15.42 12.64 1.31
CA GLN A 414 16.65 13.36 1.05
C GLN A 414 17.34 12.82 -0.21
N ALA A 415 17.84 13.70 -1.07
CA ALA A 415 18.36 13.38 -2.41
C ALA A 415 17.33 12.73 -3.37
N ALA A 416 16.02 12.83 -3.09
CA ALA A 416 14.96 12.29 -3.93
C ALA A 416 15.15 10.80 -4.28
N ARG A 417 15.54 9.96 -3.32
CA ARG A 417 15.69 8.51 -3.54
C ARG A 417 14.33 7.82 -3.63
N ASP A 418 13.38 8.30 -2.83
CA ASP A 418 11.99 7.85 -2.80
C ASP A 418 11.07 9.04 -2.97
N ALA A 419 10.08 8.88 -3.83
CA ALA A 419 9.04 9.88 -4.08
C ALA A 419 7.66 9.22 -3.89
N TRP A 420 6.80 9.84 -3.09
CA TRP A 420 5.50 9.31 -2.67
C TRP A 420 4.38 10.29 -2.94
N PHE A 421 3.22 9.75 -3.24
CA PHE A 421 1.96 10.45 -3.04
C PHE A 421 0.94 9.46 -2.47
N ILE A 422 0.37 9.79 -1.31
CA ILE A 422 -0.73 9.03 -0.74
C ILE A 422 -1.90 9.99 -0.52
N GLY A 423 -3.07 9.58 -0.97
CA GLY A 423 -4.27 10.41 -0.87
C GLY A 423 -5.54 9.62 -1.09
N TYR A 424 -6.67 10.28 -0.94
CA TYR A 424 -7.98 9.66 -0.99
C TYR A 424 -9.06 10.63 -1.48
N SER A 425 -10.11 10.04 -2.04
CA SER A 425 -11.44 10.61 -2.19
C SER A 425 -12.34 10.08 -1.06
N ALA A 426 -13.63 10.37 -1.11
CA ALA A 426 -14.59 9.75 -0.19
C ALA A 426 -14.77 8.23 -0.39
N ASP A 427 -14.33 7.69 -1.54
CA ASP A 427 -14.57 6.30 -1.95
C ASP A 427 -13.36 5.39 -1.76
N TYR A 428 -12.16 5.88 -2.12
CA TYR A 428 -10.94 5.08 -2.20
C TYR A 428 -9.73 5.85 -1.71
N VAL A 429 -8.81 5.10 -1.12
CA VAL A 429 -7.44 5.55 -0.80
C VAL A 429 -6.50 4.93 -1.82
N ALA A 430 -5.59 5.73 -2.37
CA ALA A 430 -4.54 5.22 -3.21
C ALA A 430 -3.17 5.73 -2.73
N GLY A 431 -2.19 4.84 -2.74
CA GLY A 431 -0.78 5.15 -2.50
C GLY A 431 0.04 4.87 -3.74
N VAL A 432 0.98 5.77 -4.02
CA VAL A 432 1.94 5.65 -5.11
C VAL A 432 3.35 5.89 -4.57
N TRP A 433 4.25 5.00 -4.88
CA TRP A 433 5.69 5.13 -4.66
C TRP A 433 6.44 5.08 -5.98
N MET A 434 7.53 5.85 -6.10
CA MET A 434 8.46 5.81 -7.21
C MET A 434 9.90 5.92 -6.70
N GLY A 435 10.81 5.10 -7.27
CA GLY A 435 12.22 5.06 -6.89
C GLY A 435 13.01 4.06 -7.73
N TYR A 436 14.29 3.90 -7.41
CA TYR A 436 15.14 2.84 -7.94
C TYR A 436 15.35 1.74 -6.90
N ASP A 437 15.47 0.49 -7.35
CA ASP A 437 15.71 -0.66 -6.45
C ASP A 437 17.07 -0.57 -5.73
N ASP A 438 18.05 0.02 -6.38
CA ASP A 438 19.42 0.22 -5.88
C ASP A 438 19.62 1.51 -5.08
N ASN A 439 18.54 2.21 -4.72
CA ASN A 439 18.59 3.49 -4.01
C ASN A 439 19.27 4.64 -4.78
N THR A 440 19.46 4.54 -6.08
CA THR A 440 19.93 5.65 -6.92
C THR A 440 18.94 6.84 -6.80
N PRO A 441 19.43 8.08 -6.62
CA PRO A 441 18.56 9.26 -6.58
C PRO A 441 17.76 9.46 -7.87
N LEU A 442 16.49 9.79 -7.73
CA LEU A 442 15.65 10.22 -8.84
C LEU A 442 16.06 11.63 -9.30
N THR A 443 16.32 11.80 -10.59
CA THR A 443 16.69 13.12 -11.14
C THR A 443 15.44 13.93 -11.49
N GLY A 444 15.22 15.03 -10.77
CA GLY A 444 14.10 15.94 -11.04
C GLY A 444 12.71 15.41 -10.67
N VAL A 445 12.61 14.27 -9.98
CA VAL A 445 11.34 13.68 -9.55
C VAL A 445 11.18 13.87 -8.04
N THR A 446 10.04 14.43 -7.66
CA THR A 446 9.60 14.57 -6.27
C THR A 446 8.18 14.03 -6.12
N GLY A 447 7.70 13.89 -4.91
CA GLY A 447 6.32 13.48 -4.65
C GLY A 447 5.27 14.40 -5.29
N SER A 448 5.58 15.69 -5.51
CA SER A 448 4.72 16.65 -6.21
C SER A 448 4.70 16.47 -7.74
N GLY A 449 5.58 15.64 -8.29
CA GLY A 449 5.71 15.36 -9.71
C GLY A 449 5.00 14.08 -10.12
N LEU A 450 5.77 13.15 -10.70
CA LEU A 450 5.25 11.90 -11.27
C LEU A 450 4.39 11.06 -10.30
N PRO A 451 4.73 10.88 -9.01
CA PRO A 451 3.84 10.14 -8.11
C PRO A 451 2.44 10.76 -7.98
N SER A 452 2.34 12.09 -7.88
CA SER A 452 1.05 12.80 -7.86
C SER A 452 0.30 12.65 -9.18
N GLU A 453 1.01 12.65 -10.31
CA GLU A 453 0.41 12.48 -11.64
C GLU A 453 -0.05 11.03 -11.87
N ILE A 454 0.72 10.01 -11.43
CA ILE A 454 0.27 8.61 -11.45
C ILE A 454 -1.00 8.46 -10.59
N TRP A 455 -1.00 9.01 -9.38
CA TRP A 455 -2.15 8.99 -8.50
C TRP A 455 -3.38 9.63 -9.16
N HIS A 456 -3.22 10.79 -9.78
CA HIS A 456 -4.29 11.48 -10.52
C HIS A 456 -4.87 10.59 -11.61
N GLU A 457 -4.02 10.00 -12.45
CA GLU A 457 -4.43 9.12 -13.55
C GLU A 457 -5.14 7.86 -13.05
N VAL A 458 -4.69 7.27 -11.93
CA VAL A 458 -5.37 6.15 -11.27
C VAL A 458 -6.77 6.58 -10.84
N MET A 459 -6.87 7.68 -10.09
CA MET A 459 -8.11 8.07 -9.46
C MET A 459 -9.15 8.59 -10.46
N VAL A 460 -8.72 9.24 -11.56
CA VAL A 460 -9.64 9.58 -12.66
C VAL A 460 -10.31 8.33 -13.21
N ARG A 461 -9.54 7.28 -13.53
CA ARG A 461 -10.06 6.02 -14.09
C ARG A 461 -10.88 5.22 -13.08
N VAL A 462 -10.44 5.18 -11.83
CA VAL A 462 -11.13 4.46 -10.74
C VAL A 462 -12.52 5.03 -10.50
N HIS A 463 -12.69 6.34 -10.66
CA HIS A 463 -13.96 7.03 -10.41
C HIS A 463 -14.84 7.20 -11.66
N GLU A 464 -14.43 6.68 -12.79
CA GLU A 464 -15.26 6.75 -14.01
C GLU A 464 -16.63 6.11 -13.77
N GLY A 465 -17.68 6.89 -14.00
CA GLY A 465 -19.06 6.48 -13.78
C GLY A 465 -19.53 6.48 -12.31
N LEU A 466 -18.68 6.85 -11.34
CA LEU A 466 -19.07 6.97 -9.94
C LEU A 466 -19.51 8.40 -9.61
N PRO A 467 -20.63 8.58 -8.86
CA PRO A 467 -21.03 9.91 -8.39
C PRO A 467 -19.99 10.50 -7.43
N ALA A 468 -19.81 11.82 -7.49
CA ALA A 468 -18.96 12.50 -6.53
C ALA A 468 -19.62 12.51 -5.14
N ARG A 469 -18.84 12.18 -4.11
CA ARG A 469 -19.24 12.25 -2.69
C ARG A 469 -18.31 13.22 -1.96
N PRO A 470 -18.83 14.02 -1.00
CA PRO A 470 -17.99 14.92 -0.22
C PRO A 470 -17.05 14.14 0.69
N LEU A 471 -15.85 14.70 0.92
CA LEU A 471 -14.93 14.17 1.92
C LEU A 471 -15.49 14.38 3.34
N PRO A 472 -15.26 13.44 4.27
CA PRO A 472 -15.55 13.63 5.69
C PRO A 472 -14.51 14.59 6.28
N MET A 473 -14.72 15.90 6.14
CA MET A 473 -13.77 16.91 6.60
C MET A 473 -14.47 18.01 7.42
N LEU A 474 -13.77 18.49 8.44
CA LEU A 474 -14.20 19.57 9.32
C LEU A 474 -13.25 20.77 9.19
N ALA A 475 -13.74 21.84 8.56
CA ALA A 475 -13.01 23.08 8.48
C ALA A 475 -12.90 23.75 9.89
N PRO A 476 -11.75 24.37 10.23
CA PRO A 476 -11.64 25.09 11.49
C PRO A 476 -12.58 26.29 11.51
N VAL A 477 -13.17 26.55 12.68
CA VAL A 477 -13.96 27.76 12.89
C VAL A 477 -13.04 28.98 12.75
N ALA A 478 -13.43 29.94 11.93
CA ALA A 478 -12.68 31.19 11.83
C ALA A 478 -12.58 31.85 13.25
N PRO A 479 -11.40 32.37 13.65
CA PRO A 479 -11.31 33.11 14.90
C PRO A 479 -12.35 34.22 14.89
N ALA A 480 -13.09 34.37 15.99
CA ALA A 480 -14.02 35.46 16.12
C ALA A 480 -13.24 36.79 15.84
N PRO A 481 -13.78 37.68 15.02
CA PRO A 481 -13.11 38.95 14.78
C PRO A 481 -12.80 39.60 16.14
N ALA A 482 -11.53 40.03 16.30
CA ALA A 482 -11.12 40.70 17.51
C ALA A 482 -12.12 41.84 17.81
N PRO A 483 -12.61 41.98 19.04
CA PRO A 483 -13.53 43.05 19.39
C PRO A 483 -12.91 44.36 18.90
N GLN A 484 -13.60 45.02 17.98
CA GLN A 484 -13.15 46.33 17.50
C GLN A 484 -12.99 47.27 18.71
N PRO A 485 -11.91 48.01 18.81
CA PRO A 485 -11.79 49.01 19.88
C PRO A 485 -13.02 49.90 19.80
N TYR A 486 -13.78 49.91 20.88
CA TYR A 486 -14.97 50.74 21.02
C TYR A 486 -14.55 52.20 20.89
N ASN A 487 -14.74 52.79 19.71
CA ASN A 487 -14.62 54.24 19.49
C ASN A 487 -15.84 54.93 20.13
N GLY A 488 -15.86 54.94 21.45
CA GLY A 488 -16.85 55.68 22.22
C GLY A 488 -16.59 57.16 22.10
N GLN A 489 -17.29 57.84 21.20
CA GLN A 489 -17.57 59.26 21.42
C GLN A 489 -18.41 59.38 22.67
N ALA A 490 -17.80 59.91 23.70
CA ALA A 490 -18.43 60.21 24.98
C ALA A 490 -19.56 61.28 24.79
N GLN A 491 -20.81 60.78 24.75
CA GLN A 491 -21.94 61.65 25.12
C GLN A 491 -22.20 61.44 26.61
N GLY A 492 -21.94 62.51 27.39
CA GLY A 492 -22.07 62.49 28.82
C GLY A 492 -23.51 62.32 29.30
N GLN A 493 -23.70 61.33 30.17
CA GLN A 493 -24.80 61.29 31.15
C GLN A 493 -24.25 60.81 32.49
N PRO A 494 -24.86 61.27 33.61
CA PRO A 494 -24.22 61.25 34.94
C PRO A 494 -24.22 59.83 35.54
N ARG A 495 -23.12 59.49 36.20
CA ARG A 495 -22.87 58.24 36.90
C ARG A 495 -23.81 58.07 38.08
N SER A 496 -24.59 57.00 38.12
CA SER A 496 -25.09 56.44 39.36
C SER A 496 -24.08 55.38 39.85
N ASN A 497 -23.67 55.54 41.13
CA ASN A 497 -22.80 54.59 41.81
C ASN A 497 -23.54 53.26 42.04
N ALA A 498 -23.18 52.19 41.28
CA ALA A 498 -23.44 50.82 41.68
C ALA A 498 -22.11 50.05 41.62
N GLN A 499 -21.67 49.61 42.78
CA GLN A 499 -20.51 48.67 42.87
C GLN A 499 -20.86 47.33 42.29
N PRO A 500 -19.91 46.63 41.67
CA PRO A 500 -20.18 45.28 41.10
C PRO A 500 -20.22 44.24 42.22
N GLU A 501 -21.36 43.59 42.36
CA GLU A 501 -21.60 42.47 43.30
C GLU A 501 -20.82 41.16 42.97
N THR A 502 -20.08 41.12 41.88
CA THR A 502 -19.38 39.89 41.44
C THR A 502 -18.06 39.62 42.16
N GLN A 503 -17.40 40.61 42.77
CA GLN A 503 -16.17 40.36 43.53
C GLN A 503 -16.42 39.68 44.87
N ASN A 504 -17.57 39.94 45.51
CA ASN A 504 -17.90 39.34 46.80
C ASN A 504 -18.26 37.86 46.74
N ALA A 505 -18.78 37.35 45.61
CA ALA A 505 -19.18 35.96 45.46
C ALA A 505 -17.97 35.01 45.33
N ILE A 506 -16.90 35.45 44.65
CA ILE A 506 -15.68 34.64 44.48
C ILE A 506 -14.87 34.60 45.78
N GLU A 507 -14.77 35.68 46.52
CA GLU A 507 -14.10 35.70 47.84
C GLU A 507 -14.86 34.85 48.86
N GLN A 508 -16.19 34.82 48.79
CA GLN A 508 -17.02 34.00 49.67
C GLN A 508 -16.88 32.51 49.35
N LEU A 509 -16.81 32.12 48.10
CA LEU A 509 -16.56 30.76 47.67
C LEU A 509 -15.17 30.23 48.10
N PHE A 510 -14.14 31.10 48.08
CA PHE A 510 -12.80 30.74 48.55
C PHE A 510 -12.73 30.57 50.08
N ARG A 511 -13.50 31.34 50.86
CA ARG A 511 -13.59 31.18 52.32
C ARG A 511 -14.33 29.89 52.72
N ASP A 512 -15.37 29.54 51.98
CA ASP A 512 -16.16 28.33 52.26
C ASP A 512 -15.40 27.02 51.86
N LEU A 513 -14.52 27.09 50.88
CA LEU A 513 -13.73 25.94 50.45
C LEU A 513 -12.43 25.70 51.22
N PHE A 514 -11.84 26.74 51.80
CA PHE A 514 -10.52 26.66 52.46
C PHE A 514 -10.46 27.16 53.90
N GLY A 515 -11.62 27.52 54.50
CA GLY A 515 -11.72 28.16 55.83
C GLY A 515 -12.14 27.28 57.01
N SER A 516 -12.04 25.95 56.96
CA SER A 516 -12.33 25.12 58.14
C SER A 516 -11.22 24.10 58.41
N GLY A 517 -10.20 24.54 59.08
CA GLY A 517 -9.12 23.71 59.58
C GLY A 517 -8.42 24.28 60.78
N ARG A 518 -9.09 24.33 61.92
CA ARG A 518 -8.49 24.40 63.27
C ARG A 518 -9.58 24.14 64.31
N ASN A 519 -9.65 22.91 64.79
CA ASN A 519 -9.48 22.48 66.17
C ASN A 519 -9.49 20.94 66.19
#